data_e8966fd11eb99763a068ed575fc3774e
#
_entry.id   e8966fd11eb99763a068ed575fc3774e
#
_cell.length_a   1.000
_cell.length_b   1.000
_cell.length_c   1.000
_cell.angle_alpha   90.00
_cell.angle_beta   90.00
_cell.angle_gamma   90.00
#
_symmetry.space_group_name_H-M   'P 1'
#
loop_
_entity.id
_entity.type
_entity.pdbx_description
1 polymer ?
#
loop_
_entity_poly.entity_id
_entity_poly.type
_entity_poly.pdbx_seq_one_letter_code
_entity_poly.pdbx_strand_id
1 'polypeptide(L)'
;MKPNNKNFECRLCNSHNVESVINLDGFPKAAQHFISDIKNPESDDPITLIVCQCIDCGLIQLKNNPVSYYKDVITAASLSEESKKNLVDEWRPFIEKYSISGKDAIEIGSGRGDFIEVLKRLNVNAYGIEHSSENIQQCKQKKLNVDKIYLTELTKTHTKKYSL
;
A
#
# COMPACT_ATOMS: atom_id res chain seq x y z
N MET A 1 21.87 -30.22 -6.74
CA MET A 1 21.99 -29.18 -7.80
C MET A 1 21.19 -27.98 -7.34
N LYS A 2 21.82 -26.82 -7.11
CA LYS A 2 21.07 -25.59 -6.82
C LYS A 2 20.32 -25.19 -8.10
N PRO A 3 19.01 -24.91 -8.06
CA PRO A 3 18.29 -24.45 -9.23
C PRO A 3 18.88 -23.12 -9.70
N ASN A 4 19.26 -23.07 -10.96
CA ASN A 4 19.88 -21.92 -11.61
C ASN A 4 18.81 -20.80 -11.76
N ASN A 5 18.79 -19.84 -10.83
CA ASN A 5 17.75 -18.86 -10.63
C ASN A 5 18.06 -17.53 -11.35
N LYS A 6 18.44 -17.61 -12.63
CA LYS A 6 18.91 -16.46 -13.42
C LYS A 6 17.89 -15.32 -13.67
N ASN A 7 16.63 -15.46 -13.22
CA ASN A 7 15.56 -14.51 -13.57
C ASN A 7 14.86 -13.84 -12.38
N PHE A 8 15.41 -13.94 -11.17
CA PHE A 8 14.80 -13.26 -10.01
C PHE A 8 15.79 -12.29 -9.39
N GLU A 9 15.40 -11.03 -9.32
CA GLU A 9 16.18 -9.94 -8.77
C GLU A 9 15.59 -9.46 -7.43
N CYS A 10 16.45 -9.03 -6.55
CA CYS A 10 16.05 -8.35 -5.33
C CYS A 10 15.36 -7.03 -5.67
N ARG A 11 14.14 -6.81 -5.15
CA ARG A 11 13.34 -5.60 -5.40
C ARG A 11 13.94 -4.33 -4.81
N LEU A 12 14.91 -4.44 -3.91
CA LEU A 12 15.56 -3.31 -3.25
C LEU A 12 16.90 -2.94 -3.90
N CYS A 13 17.78 -3.92 -4.11
CA CYS A 13 19.16 -3.65 -4.58
C CYS A 13 19.47 -4.23 -5.96
N ASN A 14 18.48 -4.84 -6.64
CA ASN A 14 18.60 -5.49 -7.95
C ASN A 14 19.63 -6.64 -8.02
N SER A 15 20.10 -7.13 -6.88
CA SER A 15 21.02 -8.27 -6.84
C SER A 15 20.30 -9.56 -7.23
N HIS A 16 21.01 -10.43 -7.96
CA HIS A 16 20.60 -11.81 -8.25
C HIS A 16 21.00 -12.83 -7.17
N ASN A 17 21.72 -12.38 -6.13
CA ASN A 17 22.18 -13.22 -5.03
C ASN A 17 21.04 -13.40 -4.01
N VAL A 18 20.03 -14.16 -4.41
CA VAL A 18 18.79 -14.38 -3.64
C VAL A 18 18.62 -15.87 -3.39
N GLU A 19 18.48 -16.26 -2.13
CA GLU A 19 18.28 -17.64 -1.70
C GLU A 19 16.86 -17.87 -1.17
N SER A 20 16.29 -19.06 -1.48
CA SER A 20 15.02 -19.49 -0.90
C SER A 20 15.23 -19.88 0.56
N VAL A 21 14.40 -19.32 1.45
CA VAL A 21 14.46 -19.54 2.91
C VAL A 21 13.35 -20.52 3.33
N ILE A 22 12.13 -20.32 2.84
CA ILE A 22 10.96 -21.13 3.21
C ILE A 22 10.10 -21.33 1.96
N ASN A 23 9.59 -22.56 1.81
CA ASN A 23 8.51 -22.89 0.89
C ASN A 23 7.29 -23.27 1.70
N LEU A 24 6.18 -22.58 1.49
CA LEU A 24 4.91 -22.80 2.16
C LEU A 24 3.91 -23.32 1.13
N ASP A 25 3.61 -24.62 1.19
CA ASP A 25 2.68 -25.28 0.28
C ASP A 25 1.23 -25.13 0.73
N GLY A 26 0.31 -25.23 -0.23
CA GLY A 26 -1.13 -25.28 0.05
C GLY A 26 -1.74 -23.92 0.44
N PHE A 27 -1.10 -22.79 0.10
CA PHE A 27 -1.68 -21.48 0.37
C PHE A 27 -2.74 -21.13 -0.68
N PRO A 28 -3.89 -20.54 -0.25
CA PRO A 28 -4.89 -20.05 -1.20
C PRO A 28 -4.30 -18.99 -2.10
N LYS A 29 -4.54 -19.11 -3.42
CA LYS A 29 -4.08 -18.13 -4.40
C LYS A 29 -4.81 -16.80 -4.25
N ALA A 30 -6.08 -16.87 -3.87
CA ALA A 30 -6.98 -15.73 -3.76
C ALA A 30 -7.00 -15.22 -2.30
N ALA A 31 -6.07 -14.32 -1.92
CA ALA A 31 -6.18 -13.57 -0.69
C ALA A 31 -7.05 -12.32 -0.90
N GLN A 32 -8.01 -12.07 -0.01
CA GLN A 32 -8.90 -10.89 -0.04
C GLN A 32 -9.83 -10.80 -1.28
N HIS A 33 -10.00 -11.90 -2.01
CA HIS A 33 -10.94 -11.98 -3.12
C HIS A 33 -12.11 -12.88 -2.70
N PHE A 34 -13.33 -12.34 -2.77
CA PHE A 34 -14.51 -13.16 -2.51
C PHE A 34 -14.77 -14.07 -3.70
N ILE A 35 -14.85 -15.37 -3.44
CA ILE A 35 -15.23 -16.36 -4.45
C ILE A 35 -16.70 -16.10 -4.80
N SER A 36 -16.96 -15.68 -6.03
CA SER A 36 -18.31 -15.36 -6.51
C SER A 36 -19.17 -16.60 -6.76
N ASP A 37 -18.56 -17.76 -6.95
CA ASP A 37 -19.25 -19.04 -7.16
C ASP A 37 -18.64 -20.13 -6.30
N ILE A 38 -19.34 -20.48 -5.19
CA ILE A 38 -18.97 -21.57 -4.27
C ILE A 38 -19.01 -22.94 -4.98
N LYS A 39 -19.72 -23.05 -6.09
CA LYS A 39 -19.85 -24.31 -6.84
C LYS A 39 -18.68 -24.57 -7.79
N ASN A 40 -17.82 -23.57 -8.02
CA ASN A 40 -16.65 -23.71 -8.86
C ASN A 40 -15.37 -23.36 -8.06
N PRO A 41 -14.83 -24.33 -7.27
CA PRO A 41 -13.64 -24.13 -6.44
C PRO A 41 -12.34 -23.95 -7.24
N GLU A 42 -12.36 -24.01 -8.57
CA GLU A 42 -11.16 -23.86 -9.43
C GLU A 42 -10.47 -22.47 -9.28
N SER A 43 -11.15 -21.49 -8.67
CA SER A 43 -10.55 -20.20 -8.37
C SER A 43 -9.58 -20.21 -7.19
N ASP A 44 -9.56 -21.28 -6.41
CA ASP A 44 -8.76 -21.40 -5.20
C ASP A 44 -7.69 -22.50 -5.29
N ASP A 45 -7.11 -22.67 -6.48
CA ASP A 45 -5.98 -23.58 -6.66
C ASP A 45 -4.86 -23.20 -5.68
N PRO A 46 -4.43 -24.12 -4.81
CA PRO A 46 -3.38 -23.85 -3.85
C PRO A 46 -2.07 -23.56 -4.57
N ILE A 47 -1.34 -22.58 -4.05
CA ILE A 47 -0.01 -22.23 -4.54
C ILE A 47 1.07 -22.50 -3.48
N THR A 48 2.29 -22.68 -3.93
CA THR A 48 3.45 -22.64 -3.04
C THR A 48 3.95 -21.21 -2.94
N LEU A 49 3.94 -20.63 -1.74
CA LEU A 49 4.61 -19.35 -1.47
C LEU A 49 6.09 -19.60 -1.25
N ILE A 50 6.93 -18.94 -2.03
CA ILE A 50 8.39 -19.07 -1.95
C ILE A 50 8.94 -17.79 -1.32
N VAL A 51 9.37 -17.89 -0.07
CA VAL A 51 10.04 -16.79 0.67
C VAL A 51 11.53 -16.85 0.38
N CYS A 52 12.09 -15.74 -0.06
CA CYS A 52 13.50 -15.61 -0.39
C CYS A 52 14.15 -14.50 0.43
N GLN A 53 15.45 -14.63 0.69
CA GLN A 53 16.28 -13.59 1.27
C GLN A 53 17.36 -13.16 0.27
N CYS A 54 17.53 -11.86 0.08
CA CYS A 54 18.69 -11.32 -0.61
C CYS A 54 19.89 -11.37 0.31
N ILE A 55 20.97 -12.01 -0.14
CA ILE A 55 22.19 -12.16 0.66
C ILE A 55 22.95 -10.83 0.75
N ASP A 56 22.85 -9.99 -0.29
CA ASP A 56 23.61 -8.73 -0.35
C ASP A 56 23.00 -7.61 0.51
N CYS A 57 21.66 -7.50 0.61
CA CYS A 57 21.02 -6.44 1.39
C CYS A 57 20.12 -6.94 2.53
N GLY A 58 19.94 -8.25 2.68
CA GLY A 58 19.13 -8.85 3.75
C GLY A 58 17.62 -8.83 3.51
N LEU A 59 17.10 -8.22 2.42
CA LEU A 59 15.67 -8.13 2.18
C LEU A 59 15.03 -9.52 2.08
N ILE A 60 13.98 -9.73 2.90
CA ILE A 60 13.11 -10.92 2.78
C ILE A 60 11.92 -10.56 1.89
N GLN A 61 11.64 -11.38 0.89
CA GLN A 61 10.62 -11.11 -0.12
C GLN A 61 10.02 -12.41 -0.67
N LEU A 62 8.82 -12.31 -1.24
CA LEU A 62 8.22 -13.42 -1.99
C LEU A 62 8.80 -13.46 -3.41
N LYS A 63 9.11 -14.66 -3.88
CA LYS A 63 9.49 -14.91 -5.27
C LYS A 63 8.29 -14.96 -6.20
N ASN A 64 7.12 -15.26 -5.67
CA ASN A 64 5.89 -15.32 -6.42
C ASN A 64 5.55 -13.98 -7.07
N ASN A 65 4.98 -14.05 -8.26
CA ASN A 65 4.38 -12.86 -8.88
C ASN A 65 3.16 -12.39 -8.08
N PRO A 66 2.91 -11.08 -8.02
CA PRO A 66 1.68 -10.58 -7.40
C PRO A 66 0.45 -11.11 -8.15
N VAL A 67 -0.66 -11.27 -7.44
CA VAL A 67 -1.95 -11.63 -8.04
C VAL A 67 -2.39 -10.55 -9.03
N SER A 68 -3.06 -10.93 -10.13
CA SER A 68 -3.44 -9.98 -11.20
C SER A 68 -4.37 -8.86 -10.72
N TYR A 69 -5.16 -9.12 -9.70
CA TYR A 69 -6.13 -8.19 -9.12
C TYR A 69 -5.59 -7.37 -7.93
N TYR A 70 -4.29 -7.42 -7.64
CA TYR A 70 -3.73 -6.78 -6.44
C TYR A 70 -4.02 -5.27 -6.32
N LYS A 71 -4.30 -4.61 -7.43
CA LYS A 71 -4.67 -3.19 -7.45
C LYS A 71 -6.10 -2.93 -6.99
N ASP A 72 -6.98 -3.91 -7.12
CA ASP A 72 -8.43 -3.75 -6.91
C ASP A 72 -8.92 -4.27 -5.57
N VAL A 73 -8.07 -4.99 -4.82
CA VAL A 73 -8.47 -5.74 -3.63
C VAL A 73 -8.40 -4.92 -2.34
N ILE A 74 -7.53 -3.93 -2.28
CA ILE A 74 -7.37 -3.12 -1.07
C ILE A 74 -8.41 -2.01 -1.07
N THR A 75 -9.53 -2.25 -0.41
CA THR A 75 -10.54 -1.23 -0.13
C THR A 75 -10.28 -0.65 1.26
N ALA A 76 -10.04 0.65 1.33
CA ALA A 76 -9.96 1.34 2.60
C ALA A 76 -11.32 1.29 3.31
N ALA A 77 -11.37 0.71 4.50
CA ALA A 77 -12.53 0.83 5.38
C ALA A 77 -12.64 2.29 5.86
N SER A 78 -13.87 2.84 5.88
CA SER A 78 -14.08 4.18 6.42
C SER A 78 -13.85 4.19 7.92
N LEU A 79 -13.20 5.24 8.42
CA LEU A 79 -13.06 5.48 9.85
C LEU A 79 -14.29 6.13 10.43
N SER A 80 -14.71 5.70 11.64
CA SER A 80 -15.70 6.40 12.40
C SER A 80 -15.20 7.77 12.88
N GLU A 81 -16.09 8.69 13.22
CA GLU A 81 -15.72 9.99 13.77
C GLU A 81 -14.96 9.86 15.10
N GLU A 82 -15.27 8.86 15.90
CA GLU A 82 -14.55 8.53 17.12
C GLU A 82 -13.12 8.06 16.81
N SER A 83 -12.95 7.15 15.83
CA SER A 83 -11.62 6.71 15.40
C SER A 83 -10.79 7.87 14.86
N LYS A 84 -11.39 8.79 14.09
CA LYS A 84 -10.67 9.98 13.61
C LYS A 84 -10.24 10.90 14.77
N LYS A 85 -11.08 11.07 15.79
CA LYS A 85 -10.72 11.84 16.98
C LYS A 85 -9.55 11.21 17.73
N ASN A 86 -9.58 9.90 17.95
CA ASN A 86 -8.48 9.18 18.59
C ASN A 86 -7.17 9.34 17.80
N LEU A 87 -7.22 9.24 16.47
CA LEU A 87 -6.05 9.49 15.62
C LEU A 87 -5.53 10.93 15.71
N VAL A 88 -6.42 11.93 15.82
CA VAL A 88 -6.00 13.32 16.04
C VAL A 88 -5.20 13.44 17.35
N ASP A 89 -5.68 12.82 18.43
CA ASP A 89 -5.02 12.88 19.73
C ASP A 89 -3.68 12.10 19.72
N GLU A 90 -3.63 10.98 19.02
CA GLU A 90 -2.42 10.18 18.83
C GLU A 90 -1.35 10.91 18.01
N TRP A 91 -1.75 11.56 16.91
CA TRP A 91 -0.82 12.22 15.98
C TRP A 91 -0.40 13.62 16.41
N ARG A 92 -1.14 14.28 17.28
CA ARG A 92 -0.84 15.64 17.78
C ARG A 92 0.58 15.77 18.32
N PRO A 93 1.07 14.90 19.22
CA PRO A 93 2.43 15.02 19.75
C PRO A 93 3.51 14.89 18.65
N PHE A 94 3.26 14.08 17.63
CA PHE A 94 4.17 13.95 16.50
C PHE A 94 4.21 15.22 15.65
N ILE A 95 3.04 15.78 15.31
CA ILE A 95 2.92 17.01 14.52
C ILE A 95 3.60 18.19 15.26
N GLU A 96 3.42 18.29 16.56
CA GLU A 96 4.05 19.33 17.40
C GLU A 96 5.56 19.14 17.49
N LYS A 97 6.03 17.92 17.83
CA LYS A 97 7.44 17.59 17.96
C LYS A 97 8.25 17.93 16.72
N TYR A 98 7.72 17.68 15.54
CA TYR A 98 8.42 17.91 14.26
C TYR A 98 8.00 19.22 13.59
N SER A 99 7.20 20.06 14.26
CA SER A 99 6.71 21.35 13.75
C SER A 99 6.10 21.23 12.34
N ILE A 100 5.19 20.27 12.15
CA ILE A 100 4.55 19.95 10.87
C ILE A 100 3.29 20.81 10.64
N SER A 101 2.72 21.41 11.67
CA SER A 101 1.56 22.30 11.54
C SER A 101 1.81 23.41 10.52
N GLY A 102 0.86 23.63 9.62
CA GLY A 102 0.96 24.55 8.50
C GLY A 102 1.83 24.10 7.32
N LYS A 103 2.48 22.94 7.41
CA LYS A 103 3.32 22.39 6.33
C LYS A 103 2.53 21.41 5.45
N ASP A 104 3.11 21.15 4.28
CA ASP A 104 2.54 20.24 3.30
C ASP A 104 2.90 18.77 3.64
N ALA A 105 1.89 17.90 3.60
CA ALA A 105 2.02 16.46 3.75
C ALA A 105 1.33 15.73 2.60
N ILE A 106 1.80 14.55 2.27
CA ILE A 106 1.18 13.69 1.25
C ILE A 106 0.92 12.30 1.80
N GLU A 107 -0.31 11.81 1.58
CA GLU A 107 -0.71 10.43 1.86
C GLU A 107 -0.74 9.64 0.55
N ILE A 108 0.00 8.54 0.50
CA ILE A 108 0.05 7.65 -0.65
C ILE A 108 -0.93 6.50 -0.42
N GLY A 109 -1.92 6.37 -1.35
CA GLY A 109 -3.03 5.43 -1.15
C GLY A 109 -4.06 5.96 -0.15
N SER A 110 -4.48 7.20 -0.33
CA SER A 110 -5.35 7.92 0.65
C SER A 110 -6.76 7.33 0.79
N GLY A 111 -7.13 6.36 -0.05
CA GLY A 111 -8.44 5.74 0.02
C GLY A 111 -9.56 6.78 -0.03
N ARG A 112 -10.47 6.74 0.94
CA ARG A 112 -11.60 7.67 1.08
C ARG A 112 -11.22 9.00 1.74
N GLY A 113 -9.91 9.23 2.00
CA GLY A 113 -9.38 10.48 2.56
C GLY A 113 -9.59 10.65 4.06
N ASP A 114 -9.87 9.59 4.79
CA ASP A 114 -10.15 9.70 6.23
C ASP A 114 -8.93 10.20 7.03
N PHE A 115 -7.72 9.76 6.68
CA PHE A 115 -6.52 10.25 7.35
C PHE A 115 -6.14 11.66 6.89
N ILE A 116 -6.44 12.05 5.65
CA ILE A 116 -6.33 13.45 5.20
C ILE A 116 -7.21 14.37 6.07
N GLU A 117 -8.43 13.94 6.42
CA GLU A 117 -9.29 14.69 7.35
C GLU A 117 -8.65 14.83 8.73
N VAL A 118 -7.99 13.77 9.24
CA VAL A 118 -7.25 13.80 10.51
C VAL A 118 -6.11 14.82 10.45
N LEU A 119 -5.29 14.78 9.40
CA LEU A 119 -4.19 15.74 9.20
C LEU A 119 -4.68 17.19 9.10
N LYS A 120 -5.80 17.42 8.41
CA LYS A 120 -6.43 18.76 8.34
C LYS A 120 -6.88 19.26 9.71
N ARG A 121 -7.43 18.39 10.58
CA ARG A 121 -7.79 18.75 11.97
C ARG A 121 -6.56 19.10 12.82
N LEU A 122 -5.39 18.65 12.42
CA LEU A 122 -4.09 18.98 13.03
C LEU A 122 -3.40 20.18 12.36
N ASN A 123 -4.16 20.95 11.53
CA ASN A 123 -3.65 22.11 10.80
C ASN A 123 -2.48 21.78 9.86
N VAL A 124 -2.50 20.60 9.22
CA VAL A 124 -1.55 20.18 8.19
C VAL A 124 -2.18 20.39 6.81
N ASN A 125 -1.42 20.93 5.85
CA ASN A 125 -1.87 21.03 4.46
C ASN A 125 -1.74 19.65 3.79
N ALA A 126 -2.76 18.81 3.98
CA ALA A 126 -2.73 17.43 3.55
C ALA A 126 -3.20 17.27 2.10
N TYR A 127 -2.44 16.49 1.36
CA TYR A 127 -2.70 16.05 -0.02
C TYR A 127 -2.75 14.54 -0.05
N GLY A 128 -3.43 13.96 -1.03
CA GLY A 128 -3.47 12.52 -1.22
C GLY A 128 -3.28 12.12 -2.66
N ILE A 129 -2.83 10.89 -2.86
CA ILE A 129 -2.92 10.22 -4.14
C ILE A 129 -3.66 8.89 -3.96
N GLU A 130 -4.52 8.60 -4.90
CA GLU A 130 -5.35 7.40 -4.89
C GLU A 130 -5.63 6.96 -6.34
N HIS A 131 -5.73 5.65 -6.58
CA HIS A 131 -5.98 5.13 -7.93
C HIS A 131 -7.45 4.78 -8.18
N SER A 132 -8.21 4.45 -7.13
CA SER A 132 -9.62 4.07 -7.22
C SER A 132 -10.50 5.27 -7.57
N SER A 133 -11.24 5.16 -8.67
CA SER A 133 -12.20 6.20 -9.10
C SER A 133 -13.30 6.43 -8.08
N GLU A 134 -13.75 5.36 -7.40
CA GLU A 134 -14.78 5.44 -6.37
C GLU A 134 -14.30 6.24 -5.17
N ASN A 135 -13.10 5.93 -4.66
CA ASN A 135 -12.51 6.64 -3.53
C ASN A 135 -12.27 8.12 -3.86
N ILE A 136 -11.76 8.42 -5.06
CA ILE A 136 -11.58 9.79 -5.54
C ILE A 136 -12.90 10.56 -5.56
N GLN A 137 -13.99 9.94 -5.99
CA GLN A 137 -15.30 10.59 -5.98
C GLN A 137 -15.74 10.97 -4.56
N GLN A 138 -15.50 10.09 -3.59
CA GLN A 138 -15.79 10.35 -2.18
C GLN A 138 -14.91 11.49 -1.61
N CYS A 139 -13.61 11.49 -1.94
CA CYS A 139 -12.71 12.58 -1.56
C CYS A 139 -13.16 13.93 -2.12
N LYS A 140 -13.63 13.97 -3.37
CA LYS A 140 -14.17 15.19 -3.98
C LYS A 140 -15.42 15.69 -3.27
N GLN A 141 -16.35 14.79 -2.88
CA GLN A 141 -17.53 15.15 -2.10
C GLN A 141 -17.16 15.78 -0.75
N LYS A 142 -16.10 15.30 -0.11
CA LYS A 142 -15.53 15.83 1.13
C LYS A 142 -14.66 17.08 0.92
N LYS A 143 -14.47 17.54 -0.31
CA LYS A 143 -13.58 18.66 -0.69
C LYS A 143 -12.14 18.47 -0.22
N LEU A 144 -11.62 17.25 -0.37
CA LEU A 144 -10.25 16.89 -0.07
C LEU A 144 -9.36 17.02 -1.32
N ASN A 145 -8.10 17.38 -1.11
CA ASN A 145 -7.10 17.50 -2.17
C ASN A 145 -6.49 16.12 -2.46
N VAL A 146 -7.09 15.38 -3.37
CA VAL A 146 -6.62 14.03 -3.75
C VAL A 146 -6.56 13.91 -5.27
N ASP A 147 -5.40 13.52 -5.77
CA ASP A 147 -5.17 13.28 -7.18
C ASP A 147 -5.33 11.81 -7.54
N LYS A 148 -5.91 11.54 -8.72
CA LYS A 148 -6.03 10.20 -9.25
C LYS A 148 -4.72 9.78 -9.91
N ILE A 149 -3.82 9.20 -9.12
CA ILE A 149 -2.51 8.76 -9.60
C ILE A 149 -2.17 7.41 -8.96
N TYR A 150 -1.57 6.51 -9.74
CA TYR A 150 -0.93 5.31 -9.21
C TYR A 150 0.55 5.60 -8.90
N LEU A 151 1.09 5.07 -7.79
CA LEU A 151 2.42 5.42 -7.28
C LEU A 151 3.55 5.32 -8.32
N THR A 152 3.49 4.34 -9.24
CA THR A 152 4.50 4.18 -10.30
C THR A 152 4.49 5.31 -11.34
N GLU A 153 3.43 6.12 -11.38
CA GLU A 153 3.27 7.26 -12.28
C GLU A 153 3.75 8.57 -11.64
N LEU A 154 3.96 8.56 -10.32
CA LEU A 154 4.27 9.75 -9.53
C LEU A 154 5.62 10.39 -9.88
N THR A 155 6.60 9.58 -10.27
CA THR A 155 7.98 10.03 -10.53
C THR A 155 8.11 10.97 -11.72
N LYS A 156 7.07 11.07 -12.57
CA LYS A 156 7.10 11.88 -13.80
C LYS A 156 6.51 13.28 -13.66
N THR A 157 5.67 13.52 -12.65
CA THR A 157 4.86 14.75 -12.58
C THR A 157 4.91 15.49 -11.24
N HIS A 158 5.35 14.86 -10.17
CA HIS A 158 5.35 15.48 -8.83
C HIS A 158 6.72 16.07 -8.50
N THR A 159 6.83 17.40 -8.61
CA THR A 159 8.02 18.17 -8.20
C THR A 159 7.88 18.82 -6.82
N LYS A 160 6.69 18.72 -6.20
CA LYS A 160 6.41 19.32 -4.90
C LYS A 160 7.15 18.56 -3.80
N LYS A 161 7.74 19.29 -2.85
CA LYS A 161 8.35 18.72 -1.65
C LYS A 161 7.35 18.74 -0.50
N TYR A 162 7.31 17.67 0.26
CA TYR A 162 6.45 17.51 1.42
C TYR A 162 7.30 17.38 2.70
N SER A 163 6.71 17.72 3.83
CA SER A 163 7.36 17.60 5.15
C SER A 163 6.97 16.32 5.88
N LEU A 164 5.93 15.63 5.39
CA LEU A 164 5.43 14.35 5.87
C LEU A 164 4.84 13.57 4.68
#